data_492baa31c08899f274591fdccb2e1e63
#
_entry.id   492baa31c08899f274591fdccb2e1e63
#
_cell.length_a   1.000
_cell.length_b   1.000
_cell.length_c   1.000
_cell.angle_alpha   90.00
_cell.angle_beta   90.00
_cell.angle_gamma   90.00
#
_symmetry.space_group_name_H-M   'P 1'
#
loop_
_entity.id
_entity.type
_entity.pdbx_description
1 polymer ?
#
loop_
_entity_poly.entity_id
_entity_poly.type
_entity_poly.pdbx_seq_one_letter_code
_entity_poly.pdbx_strand_id
1 'polypeptide(L)'
;MQQVAIYRNLQKNCLSIQSRERENYGKIIGYCKSIFLKRPKFVVREKGRLRVLKEGRKNVHAFVVGRCPDLNLWSWQDRDIKMGGNPTTKVFYDPYKYSTFVDKDGNPVYKARAVLVNTNYIQADITKEN
;
A
#
# COMPACT_ATOMS: atom_id res chain seq x y z
N MET A 1 -2.90 -2.85 17.29
CA MET A 1 -2.66 -2.67 15.85
C MET A 1 -1.38 -1.89 15.62
N GLN A 2 -0.66 -2.25 14.59
CA GLN A 2 0.62 -1.61 14.26
C GLN A 2 0.49 -0.82 12.97
N GLN A 3 1.01 0.40 12.97
CA GLN A 3 1.05 1.25 11.77
C GLN A 3 2.24 0.84 10.92
N VAL A 4 1.98 0.56 9.66
CA VAL A 4 3.01 0.10 8.72
C VAL A 4 2.87 0.81 7.38
N ALA A 5 3.95 0.82 6.61
CA ALA A 5 3.96 1.25 5.23
C ALA A 5 4.36 0.07 4.35
N ILE A 6 3.60 -0.16 3.31
CA ILE A 6 3.80 -1.28 2.39
C ILE A 6 4.25 -0.74 1.05
N TYR A 7 5.28 -1.36 0.46
CA TYR A 7 5.68 -1.04 -0.89
C TYR A 7 6.14 -2.28 -1.64
N ARG A 8 6.13 -2.20 -2.94
CA ARG A 8 6.55 -3.27 -3.83
C ARG A 8 8.09 -3.37 -3.83
N ASN A 9 8.61 -4.53 -3.45
CA ASN A 9 10.03 -4.81 -3.51
C ASN A 9 10.32 -5.60 -4.78
N LEU A 10 10.91 -4.94 -5.77
CA LEU A 10 11.15 -5.55 -7.07
C LEU A 10 12.27 -6.58 -7.04
N GLN A 11 13.26 -6.41 -6.16
CA GLN A 11 14.36 -7.36 -6.04
C GLN A 11 13.88 -8.69 -5.48
N LYS A 12 13.05 -8.64 -4.45
CA LYS A 12 12.55 -9.85 -3.78
C LYS A 12 11.23 -10.35 -4.36
N ASN A 13 10.65 -9.63 -5.30
CA ASN A 13 9.36 -9.95 -5.90
C ASN A 13 8.28 -10.20 -4.85
N CYS A 14 8.18 -9.29 -3.90
CA CYS A 14 7.20 -9.34 -2.83
C CYS A 14 6.88 -7.94 -2.32
N LEU A 15 6.11 -7.86 -1.26
CA LEU A 15 5.84 -6.62 -0.56
C LEU A 15 6.77 -6.50 0.63
N SER A 16 7.35 -5.32 0.82
CA SER A 16 8.11 -4.99 2.03
C SER A 16 7.21 -4.30 3.02
N ILE A 17 7.34 -4.67 4.28
CA ILE A 17 6.59 -4.08 5.39
C ILE A 17 7.55 -3.24 6.21
N GLN A 18 7.30 -1.93 6.23
CA GLN A 18 8.13 -0.98 6.94
C GLN A 18 7.36 -0.47 8.17
N SER A 19 8.00 -0.47 9.31
CA SER A 19 7.37 0.03 10.53
C SER A 19 7.17 1.53 10.48
N ARG A 20 6.02 1.99 10.94
CA ARG A 20 5.73 3.41 11.18
C ARG A 20 5.59 3.70 12.67
N GLU A 21 5.90 2.72 13.51
CA GLU A 21 5.92 2.91 14.95
C GLU A 21 7.19 3.64 15.39
N ARG A 22 7.07 4.40 16.48
CA ARG A 22 8.06 5.37 16.93
C ARG A 22 9.49 4.81 17.01
N GLU A 23 9.67 3.67 17.66
CA GLU A 23 11.00 3.10 17.91
C GLU A 23 11.64 2.48 16.68
N ASN A 24 10.81 1.94 15.79
CA ASN A 24 11.27 1.20 14.62
C ASN A 24 10.95 1.91 13.32
N TYR A 25 10.64 3.19 13.39
CA TYR A 25 10.21 3.96 12.23
C TYR A 25 11.19 3.83 11.07
N GLY A 26 10.66 3.38 9.92
CA GLY A 26 11.44 3.23 8.71
C GLY A 26 12.14 1.89 8.55
N LYS A 27 12.16 1.05 9.60
CA LYS A 27 12.81 -0.25 9.51
C LYS A 27 11.90 -1.27 8.83
N ILE A 28 12.49 -2.13 8.00
CA ILE A 28 11.78 -3.25 7.40
C ILE A 28 11.59 -4.31 8.48
N ILE A 29 10.35 -4.68 8.74
CA ILE A 29 10.01 -5.65 9.78
C ILE A 29 9.50 -6.96 9.19
N GLY A 30 9.33 -7.04 7.88
CA GLY A 30 8.92 -8.29 7.25
C GLY A 30 8.63 -8.13 5.77
N TYR A 31 8.31 -9.26 5.16
CA TYR A 31 7.96 -9.36 3.75
C TYR A 31 6.73 -10.26 3.62
N CYS A 32 5.92 -10.00 2.60
CA CYS A 32 4.75 -10.83 2.35
C CYS A 32 4.35 -10.75 0.87
N LYS A 33 3.45 -11.62 0.47
CA LYS A 33 2.86 -11.58 -0.88
C LYS A 33 1.55 -10.82 -0.90
N SER A 34 0.90 -10.71 0.25
CA SER A 34 -0.39 -10.08 0.37
C SER A 34 -0.59 -9.63 1.82
N ILE A 35 -1.22 -8.49 2.00
CA ILE A 35 -1.51 -7.98 3.34
C ILE A 35 -2.79 -7.15 3.32
N PHE A 36 -3.58 -7.26 4.38
CA PHE A 36 -4.77 -6.46 4.58
C PHE A 36 -4.48 -5.38 5.61
N LEU A 37 -4.85 -4.14 5.28
CA LEU A 37 -4.67 -3.00 6.18
C LEU A 37 -5.99 -2.28 6.42
N LYS A 38 -6.16 -1.78 7.62
CA LYS A 38 -7.30 -0.95 7.98
C LYS A 38 -6.93 0.52 7.90
N ARG A 39 -7.87 1.32 7.43
CA ARG A 39 -7.76 2.77 7.27
C ARG A 39 -6.48 3.19 6.55
N PRO A 40 -6.25 2.66 5.36
CA PRO A 40 -5.03 2.99 4.62
C PRO A 40 -5.05 4.41 4.07
N LYS A 41 -3.85 4.93 3.90
CA LYS A 41 -3.56 6.12 3.12
C LYS A 41 -2.62 5.74 1.99
N PHE A 42 -2.88 6.29 0.82
CA PHE A 42 -2.06 6.06 -0.36
C PHE A 42 -1.15 7.26 -0.54
N VAL A 43 0.16 7.05 -0.42
CA VAL A 43 1.14 8.13 -0.35
C VAL A 43 2.15 8.01 -1.48
N VAL A 44 2.37 9.11 -2.20
CA VAL A 44 3.41 9.21 -3.21
C VAL A 44 4.35 10.33 -2.79
N ARG A 45 5.66 10.01 -2.70
CA ARG A 45 6.68 11.01 -2.44
C ARG A 45 7.07 11.65 -3.77
N GLU A 46 6.72 12.90 -3.92
CA GLU A 46 6.90 13.61 -5.19
C GLU A 46 8.37 13.68 -5.62
N LYS A 47 9.29 13.89 -4.68
CA LYS A 47 10.73 13.91 -5.01
C LYS A 47 11.19 12.60 -5.61
N GLY A 48 10.72 11.48 -5.06
CA GLY A 48 11.05 10.16 -5.61
C GLY A 48 10.44 9.93 -6.97
N ARG A 49 9.21 10.36 -7.16
CA ARG A 49 8.52 10.26 -8.46
C ARG A 49 9.27 11.07 -9.53
N LEU A 50 9.64 12.31 -9.23
CA LEU A 50 10.37 13.16 -10.17
C LEU A 50 11.72 12.56 -10.51
N ARG A 51 12.39 11.91 -9.55
CA ARG A 51 13.65 11.23 -9.81
C ARG A 51 13.49 10.08 -10.79
N VAL A 52 12.40 9.30 -10.65
CA VAL A 52 12.09 8.22 -11.60
C VAL A 52 11.92 8.80 -13.02
N LEU A 53 11.17 9.89 -13.13
CA LEU A 53 10.93 10.53 -14.43
C LEU A 53 12.20 11.08 -15.05
N LYS A 54 13.08 11.65 -14.23
CA LYS A 54 14.32 12.28 -14.70
C LYS A 54 15.41 11.28 -15.01
N GLU A 55 15.60 10.30 -14.13
CA GLU A 55 16.74 9.37 -14.22
C GLU A 55 16.37 8.02 -14.85
N GLY A 56 15.09 7.72 -14.98
CA GLY A 56 14.63 6.46 -15.53
C GLY A 56 14.88 5.28 -14.61
N ARG A 57 15.30 5.52 -13.37
CA ARG A 57 15.56 4.47 -12.38
C ARG A 57 14.36 4.31 -11.44
N LYS A 58 13.99 3.07 -11.20
CA LYS A 58 12.95 2.77 -10.22
C LYS A 58 13.49 2.98 -8.81
N ASN A 59 12.73 3.67 -8.00
CA ASN A 59 13.03 3.82 -6.57
C ASN A 59 11.74 3.69 -5.76
N VAL A 60 11.90 3.53 -4.46
CA VAL A 60 10.77 3.42 -3.55
C VAL A 60 10.27 4.83 -3.22
N HIS A 61 9.08 5.16 -3.71
CA HIS A 61 8.47 6.47 -3.47
C HIS A 61 6.96 6.41 -3.29
N ALA A 62 6.36 5.25 -3.49
CA ALA A 62 4.92 5.06 -3.35
C ALA A 62 4.64 4.02 -2.27
N PHE A 63 3.74 4.34 -1.35
CA PHE A 63 3.45 3.51 -0.18
C PHE A 63 1.95 3.42 0.07
N VAL A 64 1.54 2.28 0.58
CA VAL A 64 0.23 2.15 1.22
C VAL A 64 0.50 2.10 2.72
N VAL A 65 0.06 3.12 3.44
CA VAL A 65 0.28 3.25 4.89
C VAL A 65 -1.03 2.94 5.61
N GLY A 66 -1.00 2.01 6.53
CA GLY A 66 -2.22 1.65 7.25
C GLY A 66 -1.95 0.87 8.51
N ARG A 67 -3.02 0.41 9.13
CA ARG A 67 -2.95 -0.36 10.37
C ARG A 67 -3.04 -1.84 10.07
N CYS A 68 -2.03 -2.58 10.47
CA CYS A 68 -2.03 -4.03 10.39
C CYS A 68 -2.64 -4.59 11.68
N PRO A 69 -3.77 -5.29 11.61
CA PRO A 69 -4.45 -5.76 12.82
C PRO A 69 -3.61 -6.72 13.65
N ASP A 70 -2.87 -7.62 13.00
CA ASP A 70 -2.02 -8.58 13.69
C ASP A 70 -0.86 -9.00 12.79
N LEU A 71 0.35 -8.55 13.13
CA LEU A 71 1.55 -8.87 12.35
C LEU A 71 1.90 -10.36 12.34
N ASN A 72 1.44 -11.10 13.33
CA ASN A 72 1.71 -12.53 13.38
C ASN A 72 0.86 -13.33 12.39
N LEU A 73 -0.11 -12.69 11.76
CA LEU A 73 -1.05 -13.34 10.83
C LEU A 73 -0.84 -12.91 9.38
N TRP A 74 0.32 -12.43 9.03
CA TRP A 74 0.59 -11.92 7.67
C TRP A 74 0.36 -12.95 6.57
N SER A 75 0.60 -14.21 6.87
CA SER A 75 0.39 -15.29 5.93
C SER A 75 -1.08 -15.72 5.79
N TRP A 76 -1.98 -15.11 6.53
CA TRP A 76 -3.37 -15.53 6.61
C TRP A 76 -4.28 -14.65 5.78
N GLN A 77 -4.10 -14.68 4.51
CA GLN A 77 -4.81 -13.82 3.57
C GLN A 77 -6.33 -13.90 3.70
N ASP A 78 -6.86 -15.10 3.87
CA ASP A 78 -8.30 -15.29 3.99
C ASP A 78 -8.87 -14.65 5.26
N ARG A 79 -8.09 -14.67 6.33
CA ARG A 79 -8.50 -14.04 7.58
C ARG A 79 -8.50 -12.52 7.46
N ASP A 80 -7.49 -11.99 6.77
CA ASP A 80 -7.35 -10.55 6.60
C ASP A 80 -8.57 -9.96 5.91
N ILE A 81 -9.06 -10.64 4.89
CA ILE A 81 -10.26 -10.22 4.17
C ILE A 81 -11.49 -10.27 5.07
N LYS A 82 -11.58 -11.26 5.94
CA LYS A 82 -12.72 -11.44 6.84
C LYS A 82 -12.76 -10.47 8.00
N MET A 83 -11.66 -9.80 8.31
CA MET A 83 -11.54 -8.96 9.50
C MET A 83 -12.11 -7.56 9.37
N GLY A 84 -12.64 -7.19 8.25
CA GLY A 84 -13.39 -5.96 8.15
C GLY A 84 -13.19 -5.21 6.86
N GLY A 85 -14.15 -5.19 6.05
CA GLY A 85 -14.17 -4.50 4.78
C GLY A 85 -14.29 -5.46 3.62
N ASN A 86 -14.75 -4.93 2.53
CA ASN A 86 -14.91 -5.68 1.30
C ASN A 86 -14.18 -4.91 0.18
N PRO A 87 -12.85 -5.07 0.08
CA PRO A 87 -12.06 -4.30 -0.88
C PRO A 87 -12.31 -4.81 -2.30
N THR A 88 -13.08 -4.07 -3.06
CA THR A 88 -13.45 -4.44 -4.42
C THR A 88 -12.98 -3.44 -5.47
N THR A 89 -12.61 -2.23 -5.08
CA THR A 89 -12.20 -1.19 -6.02
C THR A 89 -10.70 -1.32 -6.31
N LYS A 90 -10.36 -1.54 -7.56
CA LYS A 90 -8.95 -1.62 -7.97
C LYS A 90 -8.31 -0.25 -7.91
N VAL A 91 -7.08 -0.21 -7.39
CA VAL A 91 -6.28 1.01 -7.26
C VAL A 91 -4.97 0.80 -8.01
N PHE A 92 -4.57 1.80 -8.78
CA PHE A 92 -3.40 1.75 -9.64
C PHE A 92 -2.46 2.90 -9.36
N TYR A 93 -1.18 2.69 -9.66
CA TYR A 93 -0.20 3.76 -9.64
C TYR A 93 0.84 3.52 -10.71
N ASP A 94 1.09 4.55 -11.51
CA ASP A 94 2.13 4.55 -12.52
C ASP A 94 2.78 5.93 -12.50
N PRO A 95 4.07 6.03 -12.10
CA PRO A 95 4.73 7.33 -11.96
C PRO A 95 4.80 8.13 -13.25
N TYR A 96 4.73 7.47 -14.41
CA TYR A 96 4.77 8.12 -15.71
C TYR A 96 3.44 8.73 -16.11
N LYS A 97 2.35 8.25 -15.54
CA LYS A 97 0.99 8.71 -15.88
C LYS A 97 0.34 9.53 -14.78
N TYR A 98 0.64 9.22 -13.52
CA TYR A 98 -0.07 9.81 -12.39
C TYR A 98 0.89 10.29 -11.32
N SER A 99 0.49 11.34 -10.62
CA SER A 99 1.22 11.85 -9.45
C SER A 99 0.69 11.28 -8.13
N THR A 100 -0.34 10.43 -8.20
CA THR A 100 -0.94 9.79 -7.04
C THR A 100 -1.55 8.46 -7.46
N PHE A 101 -2.02 7.68 -6.47
CA PHE A 101 -2.79 6.48 -6.76
C PHE A 101 -4.15 6.89 -7.33
N VAL A 102 -4.66 6.08 -8.23
CA VAL A 102 -5.93 6.35 -8.92
C VAL A 102 -6.78 5.09 -9.00
N ASP A 103 -8.08 5.27 -9.21
CA ASP A 103 -8.99 4.17 -9.51
C ASP A 103 -9.01 3.88 -11.02
N LYS A 104 -9.86 2.96 -11.46
CA LYS A 104 -9.96 2.57 -12.86
C LYS A 104 -10.35 3.72 -13.80
N ASP A 105 -11.00 4.75 -13.27
CA ASP A 105 -11.44 5.90 -14.05
C ASP A 105 -10.44 7.06 -14.00
N GLY A 106 -9.30 6.84 -13.34
CA GLY A 106 -8.26 7.86 -13.22
C GLY A 106 -8.49 8.86 -12.10
N ASN A 107 -9.46 8.63 -11.24
CA ASN A 107 -9.75 9.52 -10.12
C ASN A 107 -8.76 9.28 -8.98
N PRO A 108 -8.23 10.35 -8.34
CA PRO A 108 -7.27 10.17 -7.25
C PRO A 108 -7.85 9.41 -6.07
N VAL A 109 -7.03 8.54 -5.49
CA VAL A 109 -7.36 7.77 -4.30
C VAL A 109 -6.32 8.07 -3.24
N TYR A 110 -6.72 8.72 -2.16
CA TYR A 110 -5.80 9.10 -1.08
C TYR A 110 -6.00 8.27 0.18
N LYS A 111 -7.20 7.75 0.40
CA LYS A 111 -7.52 6.97 1.59
C LYS A 111 -8.67 6.02 1.29
N ALA A 112 -8.83 5.03 2.16
CA ALA A 112 -9.92 4.07 2.08
C ALA A 112 -10.25 3.55 3.48
N ARG A 113 -11.29 2.74 3.60
CA ARG A 113 -11.64 2.10 4.87
C ARG A 113 -10.74 0.90 5.13
N ALA A 114 -10.42 0.18 4.07
CA ALA A 114 -9.60 -1.01 4.12
C ALA A 114 -8.93 -1.21 2.76
N VAL A 115 -7.85 -1.98 2.74
CA VAL A 115 -7.14 -2.30 1.50
C VAL A 115 -6.55 -3.71 1.59
N LEU A 116 -6.62 -4.42 0.49
CA LEU A 116 -5.86 -5.65 0.27
C LEU A 116 -4.77 -5.33 -0.73
N VAL A 117 -3.52 -5.38 -0.29
CA VAL A 117 -2.36 -5.16 -1.14
C VAL A 117 -1.75 -6.52 -1.47
N ASN A 118 -1.64 -6.81 -2.74
CA ASN A 118 -1.01 -8.01 -3.26
C ASN A 118 0.16 -7.60 -4.14
N THR A 119 1.10 -8.50 -4.39
CA THR A 119 2.24 -8.21 -5.25
C THR A 119 1.84 -7.77 -6.65
N ASN A 120 0.65 -8.15 -7.11
CA ASN A 120 0.19 -7.89 -8.47
C ASN A 120 -0.96 -6.89 -8.56
N TYR A 121 -1.60 -6.56 -7.44
CA TYR A 121 -2.74 -5.66 -7.46
C TYR A 121 -2.99 -5.03 -6.09
N ILE A 122 -3.77 -3.97 -6.09
CA ILE A 122 -4.27 -3.31 -4.88
C ILE A 122 -5.78 -3.19 -5.03
N GLN A 123 -6.52 -3.65 -4.03
CA GLN A 123 -7.96 -3.52 -3.99
C GLN A 123 -8.36 -2.82 -2.69
N ALA A 124 -9.15 -1.76 -2.79
CA ALA A 124 -9.53 -0.94 -1.66
C ALA A 124 -11.03 -0.92 -1.46
N ASP A 125 -11.44 -0.74 -0.22
CA ASP A 125 -12.82 -0.49 0.14
C ASP A 125 -13.01 1.03 0.19
N ILE A 126 -13.36 1.59 -0.94
CA ILE A 126 -13.60 3.02 -1.08
C ILE A 126 -15.10 3.26 -0.92
N THR A 127 -15.56 3.27 0.31
CA THR A 127 -16.94 3.65 0.56
C THR A 127 -17.00 5.17 0.61
N LYS A 128 -17.86 5.72 -0.21
CA LYS A 128 -18.11 7.15 -0.16
C LYS A 128 -18.83 7.46 1.14
N GLU A 129 -18.10 7.94 2.10
CA GLU A 129 -18.70 8.51 3.28
C GLU A 129 -19.06 9.95 2.93
N ASN A 130 -20.31 10.19 3.01
CA ASN A 130 -20.81 11.54 2.86
C ASN A 130 -20.52 12.34 4.12
#